data_fa719b43d1f71ff62ebb2a40b31cc577
#
_entry.id   fa719b43d1f71ff62ebb2a40b31cc577
#
_cell.length_a   1.000
_cell.length_b   1.000
_cell.length_c   1.000
_cell.angle_alpha   90.00
_cell.angle_beta   90.00
_cell.angle_gamma   90.00
#
_symmetry.space_group_name_H-M   'P 1'
#
loop_
_entity.id
_entity.type
_entity.pdbx_description
1 polymer ?
#
loop_
_entity_poly.entity_id
_entity_poly.type
_entity_poly.pdbx_seq_one_letter_code
_entity_poly.pdbx_strand_id
1 'polypeptide(L)'
;FRTILGNSGPEGWSLEGTWFFDKNKAAMGALSDMGIHKVDLIQYLLGQKVIETTAKVVTLNKRDDNGKLISVDDNALCILKMSGGALGTMAASWTVYGHECQSTVLYGTKGLMMIYSEPSAPIIINDLEGNRTSFAFETTSHNSGVIDEFVDALVHDREPEVSGKEALTTMRT
;
A
#
# COMPACT_ATOMS: atom_id res chain seq x y z
N PHE A 1 -9.13 8.64 6.69
CA PHE A 1 -7.82 7.96 6.79
C PHE A 1 -6.74 8.66 5.97
N ARG A 2 -5.50 8.33 6.24
CA ARG A 2 -4.34 8.73 5.46
C ARG A 2 -3.39 7.54 5.36
N THR A 3 -2.94 7.21 4.16
CA THR A 3 -1.99 6.11 3.95
C THR A 3 -0.93 6.47 2.91
N ILE A 4 0.27 5.97 3.09
CA ILE A 4 1.38 6.18 2.15
C ILE A 4 2.23 4.92 2.06
N LEU A 5 2.73 4.62 0.87
CA LEU A 5 3.84 3.73 0.63
C LEU A 5 4.82 4.41 -0.31
N GLY A 6 6.05 4.59 0.14
CA GLY A 6 7.09 5.26 -0.62
C GLY A 6 8.46 4.68 -0.32
N ASN A 7 9.24 4.46 -1.38
CA ASN A 7 10.63 4.03 -1.31
C ASN A 7 11.46 4.69 -2.43
N SER A 8 12.69 4.27 -2.60
CA SER A 8 13.58 4.79 -3.64
C SER A 8 13.36 4.20 -5.03
N GLY A 9 12.37 3.32 -5.21
CA GLY A 9 12.01 2.74 -6.50
C GLY A 9 12.61 1.36 -6.77
N PRO A 10 12.16 0.70 -7.87
CA PRO A 10 12.52 -0.68 -8.18
C PRO A 10 13.99 -0.89 -8.53
N GLU A 11 14.72 0.15 -8.92
CA GLU A 11 16.16 0.06 -9.18
C GLU A 11 16.98 -0.31 -7.92
N GLY A 12 16.39 -0.16 -6.73
CA GLY A 12 17.05 -0.56 -5.47
C GLY A 12 17.15 -2.08 -5.28
N TRP A 13 16.34 -2.85 -6.00
CA TRP A 13 16.27 -4.31 -5.88
C TRP A 13 16.26 -5.05 -7.24
N SER A 14 16.20 -4.34 -8.35
CA SER A 14 16.32 -4.88 -9.70
C SER A 14 17.73 -4.61 -10.23
N LEU A 15 18.50 -5.67 -10.52
CA LEU A 15 19.91 -5.56 -10.91
C LEU A 15 20.15 -5.19 -12.37
N GLU A 16 19.16 -5.32 -13.24
CA GLU A 16 19.28 -5.02 -14.68
C GLU A 16 18.04 -4.29 -15.15
N GLY A 17 18.23 -3.11 -15.72
CA GLY A 17 17.26 -2.24 -16.39
C GLY A 17 15.79 -2.58 -16.13
N THR A 18 15.18 -1.98 -15.15
CA THR A 18 13.90 -2.46 -14.66
C THR A 18 12.79 -2.33 -15.71
N TRP A 19 12.13 -3.43 -16.00
CA TRP A 19 10.95 -3.46 -16.87
C TRP A 19 9.80 -2.60 -16.32
N PHE A 20 9.82 -2.30 -15.01
CA PHE A 20 8.86 -1.41 -14.34
C PHE A 20 8.81 0.00 -14.95
N PHE A 21 9.88 0.46 -15.58
CA PHE A 21 9.96 1.81 -16.16
C PHE A 21 9.38 1.91 -17.57
N ASP A 22 9.08 0.78 -18.19
CA ASP A 22 8.54 0.69 -19.54
C ASP A 22 7.02 0.51 -19.52
N LYS A 23 6.27 1.53 -19.96
CA LYS A 23 4.80 1.51 -20.02
C LYS A 23 4.24 0.34 -20.83
N ASN A 24 4.98 -0.16 -21.82
CA ASN A 24 4.53 -1.29 -22.64
C ASN A 24 4.63 -2.63 -21.90
N LYS A 25 5.38 -2.68 -20.79
CA LYS A 25 5.57 -3.88 -19.98
C LYS A 25 4.83 -3.78 -18.64
N ALA A 26 4.93 -2.64 -17.98
CA ALA A 26 4.38 -2.43 -16.62
C ALA A 26 3.01 -1.76 -16.62
N ALA A 27 2.58 -1.14 -17.74
CA ALA A 27 1.36 -0.34 -17.88
C ALA A 27 1.33 0.92 -17.00
N MET A 28 1.60 0.82 -15.70
CA MET A 28 1.66 1.89 -14.71
C MET A 28 2.89 1.70 -13.81
N GLY A 29 3.25 2.74 -13.06
CA GLY A 29 4.44 2.77 -12.21
C GLY A 29 4.14 2.61 -10.72
N ALA A 30 4.53 3.62 -9.92
CA ALA A 30 4.43 3.59 -8.47
C ALA A 30 2.99 3.37 -7.96
N LEU A 31 1.99 3.85 -8.69
CA LEU A 31 0.59 3.65 -8.31
C LEU A 31 0.21 2.17 -8.36
N SER A 32 0.56 1.45 -9.41
CA SER A 32 0.23 0.03 -9.54
C SER A 32 1.12 -0.88 -8.71
N ASP A 33 2.38 -0.49 -8.50
CA ASP A 33 3.33 -1.26 -7.70
C ASP A 33 3.06 -1.12 -6.19
N MET A 34 2.93 0.10 -5.71
CA MET A 34 2.84 0.39 -4.27
C MET A 34 1.44 0.83 -3.83
N GLY A 35 0.74 1.59 -4.66
CA GLY A 35 -0.60 2.08 -4.35
C GLY A 35 -1.59 0.94 -4.14
N ILE A 36 -1.49 -0.12 -4.94
CA ILE A 36 -2.36 -1.30 -4.82
C ILE A 36 -2.32 -1.92 -3.42
N HIS A 37 -1.15 -2.01 -2.80
CA HIS A 37 -1.02 -2.55 -1.44
C HIS A 37 -1.73 -1.69 -0.40
N LYS A 38 -1.73 -0.37 -0.59
CA LYS A 38 -2.41 0.55 0.34
C LYS A 38 -3.92 0.57 0.14
N VAL A 39 -4.39 0.45 -1.09
CA VAL A 39 -5.82 0.29 -1.39
C VAL A 39 -6.34 -1.00 -0.76
N ASP A 40 -5.65 -2.11 -0.97
CA ASP A 40 -6.00 -3.40 -0.40
C ASP A 40 -6.05 -3.35 1.13
N LEU A 41 -5.00 -2.84 1.76
CA LEU A 41 -4.94 -2.67 3.22
C LEU A 41 -6.12 -1.85 3.75
N ILE A 42 -6.47 -0.73 3.13
CA ILE A 42 -7.58 0.11 3.59
C ILE A 42 -8.92 -0.59 3.39
N GLN A 43 -9.13 -1.28 2.28
CA GLN A 43 -10.34 -2.06 2.05
C GLN A 43 -10.49 -3.17 3.10
N TYR A 44 -9.42 -3.88 3.41
CA TYR A 44 -9.38 -4.92 4.43
C TYR A 44 -9.68 -4.36 5.83
N LEU A 45 -8.96 -3.32 6.26
CA LEU A 45 -9.10 -2.73 7.60
C LEU A 45 -10.49 -2.13 7.86
N LEU A 46 -11.09 -1.52 6.84
CA LEU A 46 -12.39 -0.87 6.98
C LEU A 46 -13.57 -1.81 6.66
N GLY A 47 -13.34 -2.97 6.05
CA GLY A 47 -14.39 -3.83 5.52
C GLY A 47 -15.24 -3.13 4.46
N GLN A 48 -14.66 -2.18 3.73
CA GLN A 48 -15.35 -1.33 2.74
C GLN A 48 -14.61 -1.35 1.42
N LYS A 49 -15.33 -1.13 0.32
CA LYS A 49 -14.71 -1.01 -1.01
C LYS A 49 -14.59 0.47 -1.41
N VAL A 50 -13.56 0.78 -2.18
CA VAL A 50 -13.44 2.10 -2.82
C VAL A 50 -14.50 2.22 -3.90
N ILE A 51 -15.24 3.32 -3.91
CA ILE A 51 -16.33 3.59 -4.87
C ILE A 51 -16.08 4.84 -5.72
N GLU A 52 -15.13 5.67 -5.33
CA GLU A 52 -14.77 6.89 -6.07
C GLU A 52 -13.31 7.23 -5.79
N THR A 53 -12.57 7.54 -6.84
CA THR A 53 -11.15 7.92 -6.77
C THR A 53 -10.91 9.20 -7.56
N THR A 54 -10.22 10.16 -6.94
CA THR A 54 -9.64 11.31 -7.62
C THR A 54 -8.12 11.23 -7.45
N ALA A 55 -7.39 11.23 -8.55
CA ALA A 55 -5.94 11.03 -8.52
C ALA A 55 -5.17 12.08 -9.33
N LYS A 56 -3.98 12.43 -8.82
CA LYS A 56 -2.92 13.06 -9.59
C LYS A 56 -1.77 12.08 -9.70
N VAL A 57 -1.47 11.67 -10.92
CA VAL A 57 -0.42 10.70 -11.25
C VAL A 57 0.60 11.41 -12.12
N VAL A 58 1.88 11.36 -11.75
CA VAL A 58 2.95 12.13 -12.40
C VAL A 58 4.27 11.38 -12.39
N THR A 59 5.16 11.77 -13.32
CA THR A 59 6.57 11.37 -13.32
C THR A 59 7.41 12.62 -13.05
N LEU A 60 8.08 12.65 -11.90
CA LEU A 60 8.82 13.83 -11.44
C LEU A 60 10.34 13.69 -11.58
N ASN A 61 10.89 12.51 -11.29
CA ASN A 61 12.34 12.38 -11.12
C ASN A 61 12.94 11.16 -11.81
N LYS A 62 12.29 10.01 -11.78
CA LYS A 62 12.84 8.76 -12.32
C LYS A 62 13.15 8.85 -13.81
N ARG A 63 14.32 8.32 -14.19
CA ARG A 63 14.84 8.40 -15.56
C ARG A 63 15.23 7.02 -16.08
N ASP A 64 15.09 6.87 -17.38
CA ASP A 64 15.60 5.72 -18.12
C ASP A 64 17.12 5.81 -18.35
N ASP A 65 17.69 4.79 -18.98
CA ASP A 65 19.12 4.71 -19.29
C ASP A 65 19.60 5.82 -20.23
N ASN A 66 18.69 6.51 -20.93
CA ASN A 66 18.97 7.65 -21.79
C ASN A 66 18.85 9.00 -21.06
N GLY A 67 18.59 8.99 -19.75
CA GLY A 67 18.41 10.18 -18.93
C GLY A 67 17.07 10.90 -19.11
N LYS A 68 16.11 10.33 -19.85
CA LYS A 68 14.75 10.85 -20.01
C LYS A 68 13.86 10.38 -18.84
N LEU A 69 12.86 11.16 -18.51
CA LEU A 69 11.85 10.70 -17.56
C LEU A 69 11.24 9.38 -18.05
N ILE A 70 11.05 8.44 -17.12
CA ILE A 70 10.43 7.14 -17.42
C ILE A 70 9.02 7.30 -17.95
N SER A 71 8.51 6.28 -18.63
CA SER A 71 7.22 6.35 -19.34
C SER A 71 6.00 6.01 -18.47
N VAL A 72 6.24 5.66 -17.21
CA VAL A 72 5.23 5.39 -16.18
C VAL A 72 5.34 6.41 -15.05
N ASP A 73 4.38 6.42 -14.15
CA ASP A 73 4.40 7.30 -12.97
C ASP A 73 5.46 6.87 -11.95
N ASP A 74 6.09 7.84 -11.31
CA ASP A 74 6.92 7.64 -10.13
C ASP A 74 6.28 8.20 -8.85
N ASN A 75 5.17 8.93 -8.99
CA ASN A 75 4.39 9.48 -7.89
C ASN A 75 2.89 9.49 -8.21
N ALA A 76 2.09 9.14 -7.21
CA ALA A 76 0.65 9.27 -7.23
C ALA A 76 0.11 9.81 -5.91
N LEU A 77 -0.87 10.69 -5.99
CA LEU A 77 -1.66 11.18 -4.86
C LEU A 77 -3.13 11.00 -5.18
N CYS A 78 -3.84 10.28 -4.32
CA CYS A 78 -5.24 9.92 -4.51
C CYS A 78 -6.10 10.39 -3.33
N ILE A 79 -7.33 10.78 -3.63
CA ILE A 79 -8.43 10.90 -2.68
C ILE A 79 -9.36 9.72 -2.93
N LEU A 80 -9.65 8.95 -1.89
CA LEU A 80 -10.44 7.72 -1.96
C LEU A 80 -11.71 7.88 -1.12
N LYS A 81 -12.88 7.57 -1.73
CA LYS A 81 -14.15 7.49 -1.03
C LYS A 81 -14.59 6.03 -0.92
N MET A 82 -14.90 5.61 0.28
CA MET A 82 -15.29 4.25 0.60
C MET A 82 -16.80 4.06 0.58
N SER A 83 -17.26 2.85 0.33
CA SER A 83 -18.68 2.49 0.26
C SER A 83 -19.49 2.77 1.55
N GLY A 84 -18.83 2.73 2.71
CA GLY A 84 -19.42 3.09 4.00
C GLY A 84 -19.31 4.58 4.36
N GLY A 85 -18.86 5.42 3.42
CA GLY A 85 -18.76 6.87 3.60
C GLY A 85 -17.42 7.37 4.16
N ALA A 86 -16.48 6.50 4.50
CA ALA A 86 -15.15 6.93 4.90
C ALA A 86 -14.43 7.62 3.73
N LEU A 87 -13.67 8.68 4.03
CA LEU A 87 -12.88 9.45 3.07
C LEU A 87 -11.42 9.45 3.50
N GLY A 88 -10.50 9.39 2.56
CA GLY A 88 -9.10 9.45 2.89
C GLY A 88 -8.19 9.78 1.73
N THR A 89 -6.90 9.91 2.05
CA THR A 89 -5.84 10.12 1.07
C THR A 89 -4.89 8.93 1.02
N MET A 90 -4.40 8.65 -0.18
CA MET A 90 -3.35 7.65 -0.42
C MET A 90 -2.26 8.27 -1.27
N ALA A 91 -1.01 8.03 -0.89
CA ALA A 91 0.15 8.37 -1.70
C ALA A 91 0.99 7.13 -2.01
N ALA A 92 1.49 7.04 -3.24
CA ALA A 92 2.46 6.06 -3.68
C ALA A 92 3.64 6.78 -4.35
N SER A 93 4.88 6.45 -3.97
CA SER A 93 6.03 7.19 -4.48
C SER A 93 7.30 6.35 -4.56
N TRP A 94 7.96 6.38 -5.72
CA TRP A 94 9.31 5.85 -5.92
C TRP A 94 10.41 6.89 -5.70
N THR A 95 10.05 8.07 -5.20
CA THR A 95 10.99 9.17 -4.97
C THR A 95 11.14 9.54 -3.50
N VAL A 96 10.82 8.62 -2.60
CA VAL A 96 11.13 8.73 -1.17
C VAL A 96 12.53 8.16 -0.95
N TYR A 97 13.52 9.04 -0.98
CA TYR A 97 14.91 8.66 -0.78
C TYR A 97 15.27 8.64 0.71
N GLY A 98 16.07 7.65 1.11
CA GLY A 98 16.51 7.48 2.49
C GLY A 98 15.80 6.33 3.19
N HIS A 99 14.68 6.58 3.83
CA HIS A 99 13.91 5.54 4.53
C HIS A 99 12.57 5.28 3.85
N GLU A 100 12.21 4.02 3.74
CA GLU A 100 10.87 3.63 3.30
C GLU A 100 9.81 4.23 4.23
N CYS A 101 8.76 4.79 3.64
CA CYS A 101 7.61 5.32 4.35
C CYS A 101 6.40 4.46 4.02
N GLN A 102 5.83 3.79 5.02
CA GLN A 102 4.67 2.91 4.83
C GLN A 102 3.53 3.16 5.83
N SER A 103 3.44 4.37 6.36
CA SER A 103 2.49 4.69 7.43
C SER A 103 1.03 4.69 6.96
N THR A 104 0.15 4.23 7.85
CA THR A 104 -1.30 4.31 7.69
C THR A 104 -1.92 4.83 8.98
N VAL A 105 -2.81 5.81 8.88
CA VAL A 105 -3.50 6.42 10.01
C VAL A 105 -5.01 6.37 9.77
N LEU A 106 -5.73 5.75 10.68
CA LEU A 106 -7.18 5.69 10.68
C LEU A 106 -7.73 6.64 11.76
N TYR A 107 -8.60 7.54 11.36
CA TYR A 107 -9.30 8.49 12.25
C TYR A 107 -10.72 7.97 12.45
N GLY A 108 -10.97 7.33 13.58
CA GLY A 108 -12.26 6.74 13.93
C GLY A 108 -13.03 7.58 14.94
N THR A 109 -14.30 7.26 15.11
CA THR A 109 -15.16 7.91 16.10
C THR A 109 -14.83 7.53 17.56
N LYS A 110 -13.99 6.50 17.76
CA LYS A 110 -13.54 6.03 19.08
C LYS A 110 -12.06 6.30 19.35
N GLY A 111 -11.37 6.96 18.41
CA GLY A 111 -9.95 7.25 18.56
C GLY A 111 -9.18 7.18 17.25
N LEU A 112 -7.89 7.07 17.36
CA LEU A 112 -6.91 7.10 16.28
C LEU A 112 -6.11 5.79 16.31
N MET A 113 -5.97 5.15 15.15
CA MET A 113 -5.05 4.02 14.97
C MET A 113 -3.94 4.42 14.00
N MET A 114 -2.71 4.18 14.40
CA MET A 114 -1.50 4.39 13.59
C MET A 114 -0.83 3.05 13.32
N ILE A 115 -0.50 2.78 12.06
CA ILE A 115 0.17 1.58 11.61
C ILE A 115 1.48 2.00 10.92
N TYR A 116 2.61 1.48 11.38
CA TYR A 116 3.95 1.82 10.93
C TYR A 116 4.23 3.32 10.85
N SER A 117 3.65 4.10 11.75
CA SER A 117 3.88 5.56 11.83
C SER A 117 5.03 5.91 12.76
N GLU A 118 5.42 5.00 13.63
CA GLU A 118 6.55 5.15 14.55
C GLU A 118 7.43 3.88 14.53
N PRO A 119 8.76 4.02 14.54
CA PRO A 119 9.66 2.87 14.49
C PRO A 119 9.57 1.94 15.71
N SER A 120 9.15 2.47 16.86
CA SER A 120 9.10 1.75 18.13
C SER A 120 7.90 0.81 18.29
N ALA A 121 6.83 1.03 17.50
CA ALA A 121 5.62 0.25 17.61
C ALA A 121 4.88 0.19 16.27
N PRO A 122 4.72 -1.01 15.68
CA PRO A 122 4.04 -1.18 14.40
C PRO A 122 2.56 -0.78 14.45
N ILE A 123 1.89 -0.93 15.60
CA ILE A 123 0.52 -0.47 15.78
C ILE A 123 0.40 0.32 17.09
N ILE A 124 -0.22 1.49 16.99
CA ILE A 124 -0.52 2.38 18.11
C ILE A 124 -2.00 2.77 18.04
N ILE A 125 -2.69 2.68 19.17
CA ILE A 125 -4.07 3.14 19.31
C ILE A 125 -4.11 4.21 20.40
N ASN A 126 -4.68 5.37 20.06
CA ASN A 126 -5.01 6.42 21.03
C ASN A 126 -6.54 6.51 21.10
N ASP A 127 -7.12 6.33 22.27
CA ASP A 127 -8.56 6.49 22.49
C ASP A 127 -8.97 7.96 22.76
N LEU A 128 -10.27 8.20 22.93
CA LEU A 128 -10.81 9.54 23.22
C LEU A 128 -10.50 10.03 24.63
N GLU A 129 -10.10 9.15 25.54
CA GLU A 129 -9.77 9.47 26.91
C GLU A 129 -8.29 9.87 27.07
N GLY A 130 -7.51 9.74 25.96
CA GLY A 130 -6.09 10.06 25.93
C GLY A 130 -5.20 8.87 26.30
N ASN A 131 -5.75 7.67 26.48
CA ASN A 131 -4.96 6.47 26.69
C ASN A 131 -4.26 6.07 25.41
N ARG A 132 -3.01 5.61 25.53
CA ARG A 132 -2.21 5.11 24.42
C ARG A 132 -1.87 3.65 24.64
N THR A 133 -2.25 2.81 23.69
CA THR A 133 -1.86 1.40 23.62
C THR A 133 -0.95 1.18 22.42
N SER A 134 0.19 0.53 22.64
CA SER A 134 1.12 0.14 21.57
C SER A 134 1.27 -1.36 21.53
N PHE A 135 1.35 -1.91 20.31
CA PHE A 135 1.55 -3.34 20.07
C PHE A 135 2.90 -3.52 19.42
N ALA A 136 3.77 -4.28 20.07
CA ALA A 136 5.02 -4.77 19.50
C ALA A 136 4.83 -6.25 19.15
N PHE A 137 5.33 -6.66 18.01
CA PHE A 137 5.34 -8.07 17.61
C PHE A 137 6.76 -8.58 17.62
N GLU A 138 6.98 -9.70 18.28
CA GLU A 138 8.22 -10.45 18.10
C GLU A 138 8.18 -11.10 16.72
N THR A 139 8.87 -10.51 15.77
CA THR A 139 9.05 -11.11 14.44
C THR A 139 10.09 -12.24 14.55
N THR A 140 9.64 -13.42 14.86
CA THR A 140 10.50 -14.61 14.86
C THR A 140 10.70 -15.21 13.48
N SER A 141 9.92 -14.78 12.48
CA SER A 141 10.06 -15.20 11.09
C SER A 141 9.71 -14.06 10.14
N HIS A 142 10.35 -14.03 8.98
CA HIS A 142 9.98 -13.16 7.86
C HIS A 142 8.81 -13.70 7.03
N ASN A 143 8.10 -14.70 7.55
CA ASN A 143 6.97 -15.32 6.88
C ASN A 143 5.71 -14.48 7.08
N SER A 144 5.12 -14.02 5.99
CA SER A 144 3.85 -13.26 6.00
C SER A 144 2.61 -14.12 6.27
N GLY A 145 2.75 -15.45 6.28
CA GLY A 145 1.64 -16.40 6.41
C GLY A 145 0.83 -16.62 5.11
N VAL A 146 1.08 -15.86 4.05
CA VAL A 146 0.31 -15.97 2.79
C VAL A 146 0.42 -17.35 2.16
N ILE A 147 1.62 -17.96 2.17
CA ILE A 147 1.85 -19.30 1.61
C ILE A 147 1.14 -20.36 2.46
N ASP A 148 1.25 -20.24 3.78
CA ASP A 148 0.62 -21.18 4.72
C ASP A 148 -0.91 -21.14 4.59
N GLU A 149 -1.48 -19.94 4.47
CA GLU A 149 -2.91 -19.72 4.24
C GLU A 149 -3.36 -20.32 2.90
N PHE A 150 -2.58 -20.12 1.84
CA PHE A 150 -2.90 -20.67 0.52
C PHE A 150 -2.84 -22.21 0.51
N VAL A 151 -1.83 -22.81 1.15
CA VAL A 151 -1.72 -24.27 1.30
C VAL A 151 -2.89 -24.83 2.12
N ASP A 152 -3.25 -24.17 3.22
CA ASP A 152 -4.41 -24.56 4.04
C ASP A 152 -5.72 -24.48 3.25
N ALA A 153 -5.90 -23.45 2.44
CA ALA A 153 -7.05 -23.31 1.56
C ALA A 153 -7.17 -24.48 0.55
N LEU A 154 -6.03 -24.91 -0.03
CA LEU A 154 -5.98 -26.06 -0.93
C LEU A 154 -6.31 -27.38 -0.22
N VAL A 155 -5.75 -27.60 0.97
CA VAL A 155 -5.95 -28.82 1.76
C VAL A 155 -7.42 -28.98 2.16
N HIS A 156 -8.10 -27.87 2.47
CA HIS A 156 -9.48 -27.86 2.94
C HIS A 156 -10.51 -27.55 1.84
N ASP A 157 -10.09 -27.49 0.58
CA ASP A 157 -10.95 -27.20 -0.60
C ASP A 157 -11.81 -25.94 -0.40
N ARG A 158 -11.19 -24.86 0.10
CA ARG A 158 -11.83 -23.55 0.31
C ARG A 158 -11.17 -22.46 -0.53
N GLU A 159 -11.91 -21.37 -0.78
CA GLU A 159 -11.32 -20.19 -1.41
C GLU A 159 -10.26 -19.58 -0.48
N PRO A 160 -9.06 -19.22 -0.98
CA PRO A 160 -8.06 -18.54 -0.18
C PRO A 160 -8.52 -17.12 0.20
N GLU A 161 -8.09 -16.65 1.38
CA GLU A 161 -8.43 -15.31 1.86
C GLU A 161 -7.92 -14.23 0.89
N VAL A 162 -6.70 -14.39 0.39
CA VAL A 162 -6.12 -13.52 -0.66
C VAL A 162 -6.35 -14.17 -2.03
N SER A 163 -7.56 -14.06 -2.52
CA SER A 163 -7.94 -14.65 -3.81
C SER A 163 -7.72 -13.69 -4.99
N GLY A 164 -7.66 -14.24 -6.21
CA GLY A 164 -7.64 -13.44 -7.43
C GLY A 164 -8.86 -12.52 -7.58
N LYS A 165 -9.99 -12.88 -7.00
CA LYS A 165 -11.21 -12.07 -6.97
C LYS A 165 -11.04 -10.83 -6.08
N GLU A 166 -10.44 -10.97 -4.90
CA GLU A 166 -10.12 -9.83 -4.02
C GLU A 166 -9.06 -8.92 -4.67
N ALA A 167 -8.01 -9.50 -5.24
CA ALA A 167 -6.99 -8.74 -5.98
C ALA A 167 -7.61 -7.94 -7.14
N LEU A 168 -8.51 -8.56 -7.92
CA LEU A 168 -9.20 -7.87 -9.01
C LEU A 168 -10.08 -6.71 -8.52
N THR A 169 -10.70 -6.84 -7.34
CA THR A 169 -11.48 -5.76 -6.73
C THR A 169 -10.60 -4.56 -6.41
N THR A 170 -9.43 -4.82 -5.85
CA THR A 170 -8.44 -3.78 -5.55
C THR A 170 -7.88 -3.12 -6.81
N MET A 171 -7.59 -3.90 -7.86
CA MET A 171 -7.09 -3.38 -9.14
C MET A 171 -8.08 -2.48 -9.90
N ARG A 172 -9.37 -2.57 -9.60
CA ARG A 172 -10.42 -1.75 -10.25
C ARG A 172 -10.61 -0.37 -9.60
N THR A 173 -9.85 -0.07 -8.57
CA THR A 173 -9.86 1.23 -7.89
C THR A 173 -9.08 2.28 -8.67
#